data_b21a40082b1c60e0b26b1e13a0a5cec3
#
_entry.id   b21a40082b1c60e0b26b1e13a0a5cec3
#
_cell.length_a   1.000
_cell.length_b   1.000
_cell.length_c   1.000
_cell.angle_alpha   90.00
_cell.angle_beta   90.00
_cell.angle_gamma   90.00
#
_symmetry.space_group_name_H-M   'P 1'
#
loop_
_entity.id
_entity.type
_entity.pdbx_description
1 polymer ?
#
loop_
_entity_poly.entity_id
_entity_poly.type
_entity_poly.pdbx_seq_one_letter_code
_entity_poly.pdbx_strand_id
1 'polypeptide(L)'
;STLLASSAASDVYKRQYQLYVVTNVHQDLGELTKDELLACDYIIGDMVSDIPMTGNMNIHITNAMTLPTLQVKRVAAKISYNITVDNAVASNIKLRSVQFCNLPKSTVLFGSGTTSDDVNDFYDANAIEIDNDMIFSDVFYMFENCQGNVNSIYNQTDKSPEKAPKCASYMRILADGPGKLLEYIVYLGENSTTNFDVRRNTKHEMNLYIKGENEIDNRVTVYEGLYYGKANCYICTGSQVAFDVTPYRTSKNLTYTYSDIYAGVEYEAVRAALLWQDTKNLVRSVSINDNTVIVNTNGGKGNAVVAIYNKAGEILWSFHIWCTDQPEICEFAKNSVGNSYSVMDRNLGATTSALGVQSSYGLYYQWGRKDPFVGALGATSSENGKMYDINGGEVSFQQERAVAGLTVENAIRNPQVYYTGYNTFWVAKSESTKLLWGDNIDDNVAPVKTVYDPCPAGYKVAPQDLLRITSKNGSLTTTQPSGYYTYGQFNSGWALYYDGRGTDRTKIFYLQAGGSRAGLTGGISMGTITGAMWTSGCNSNFSASSAGCNSVEILNQSIENLSHGFNIRCVKE
;
A
#
# COMPACT_ATOMS: atom_id res chain seq x y z
N SER A 1 17.36 -15.13 -37.13
CA SER A 1 16.52 -14.21 -37.94
C SER A 1 15.54 -15.02 -38.78
N THR A 2 14.28 -14.76 -38.57
CA THR A 2 13.20 -15.45 -39.32
C THR A 2 12.76 -14.54 -40.45
N LEU A 3 12.83 -15.07 -41.69
CA LEU A 3 12.38 -14.39 -42.89
C LEU A 3 10.97 -14.88 -43.23
N LEU A 4 9.97 -13.99 -43.15
CA LEU A 4 8.60 -14.31 -43.56
C LEU A 4 8.27 -13.59 -44.86
N ALA A 5 7.98 -14.34 -45.92
CA ALA A 5 7.54 -13.85 -47.21
C ALA A 5 6.10 -14.28 -47.49
N SER A 6 5.20 -13.32 -47.76
CA SER A 6 3.83 -13.59 -48.18
C SER A 6 3.69 -13.45 -49.69
N SER A 7 3.14 -14.43 -50.39
CA SER A 7 2.86 -14.41 -51.81
C SER A 7 1.35 -14.46 -52.12
N ALA A 8 0.86 -13.47 -52.91
CA ALA A 8 -0.42 -13.59 -53.60
C ALA A 8 -0.17 -13.94 -55.07
N ALA A 9 -0.90 -14.92 -55.59
CA ALA A 9 -0.61 -15.56 -56.84
C ALA A 9 -1.03 -14.77 -58.09
N SER A 10 -0.30 -15.04 -59.18
CA SER A 10 -0.48 -14.87 -60.60
C SER A 10 0.09 -13.62 -61.25
N ASP A 11 1.30 -13.68 -61.59
CA ASP A 11 1.98 -13.27 -62.84
C ASP A 11 3.50 -13.24 -62.67
N VAL A 12 4.23 -14.02 -63.40
CA VAL A 12 5.64 -14.33 -63.18
C VAL A 12 6.56 -13.09 -63.39
N TYR A 13 6.06 -11.99 -63.92
CA TYR A 13 6.89 -10.85 -64.35
C TYR A 13 6.70 -9.53 -63.59
N LYS A 14 5.78 -9.44 -62.62
CA LYS A 14 5.57 -8.18 -61.83
C LYS A 14 5.13 -8.46 -60.39
N ARG A 15 5.90 -9.23 -59.64
CA ARG A 15 5.53 -9.45 -58.24
C ARG A 15 6.19 -8.47 -57.32
N GLN A 16 5.39 -7.62 -56.70
CA GLN A 16 5.75 -6.76 -55.61
C GLN A 16 5.45 -7.53 -54.30
N TYR A 17 6.48 -7.69 -53.47
CA TYR A 17 6.37 -8.36 -52.18
C TYR A 17 6.60 -7.34 -51.06
N GLN A 18 5.92 -7.56 -49.93
CA GLN A 18 6.28 -6.90 -48.69
C GLN A 18 7.16 -7.86 -47.87
N LEU A 19 8.36 -7.43 -47.57
CA LEU A 19 9.29 -8.16 -46.73
C LEU A 19 9.20 -7.61 -45.31
N TYR A 20 8.97 -8.48 -44.35
CA TYR A 20 8.99 -8.18 -42.92
C TYR A 20 10.15 -8.94 -42.30
N VAL A 21 10.93 -8.25 -41.45
CA VAL A 21 12.08 -8.83 -40.76
C VAL A 21 11.93 -8.59 -39.26
N VAL A 22 12.08 -9.62 -38.48
CA VAL A 22 12.14 -9.60 -37.03
C VAL A 22 13.45 -10.23 -36.61
N THR A 23 14.17 -9.60 -35.69
CA THR A 23 15.43 -10.11 -35.12
C THR A 23 15.39 -10.04 -33.61
N ASN A 24 16.17 -10.91 -32.93
CA ASN A 24 16.35 -10.92 -31.48
C ASN A 24 15.04 -11.22 -30.70
N VAL A 25 14.13 -12.01 -31.23
CA VAL A 25 12.89 -12.38 -30.56
C VAL A 25 13.05 -13.66 -29.71
N HIS A 26 14.05 -14.49 -30.03
CA HIS A 26 14.37 -15.75 -29.31
C HIS A 26 13.22 -16.75 -29.14
N GLN A 27 12.16 -16.58 -29.91
CA GLN A 27 11.04 -17.51 -29.96
C GLN A 27 10.67 -17.77 -31.42
N ASP A 28 10.17 -18.96 -31.71
CA ASP A 28 9.58 -19.28 -33.00
C ASP A 28 8.19 -18.61 -33.06
N LEU A 29 8.02 -17.69 -34.01
CA LEU A 29 6.72 -17.03 -34.20
C LEU A 29 5.72 -17.92 -35.01
N GLY A 30 6.16 -19.07 -35.52
CA GLY A 30 5.35 -19.93 -36.34
C GLY A 30 5.01 -19.35 -37.72
N GLU A 31 4.01 -19.96 -38.37
CA GLU A 31 3.47 -19.45 -39.63
C GLU A 31 2.36 -18.45 -39.35
N LEU A 32 2.62 -17.18 -39.60
CA LEU A 32 1.68 -16.09 -39.36
C LEU A 32 1.22 -15.44 -40.66
N THR A 33 -0.03 -15.10 -40.75
CA THR A 33 -0.53 -14.17 -41.76
C THR A 33 0.05 -12.76 -41.48
N LYS A 34 -0.04 -11.89 -42.48
CA LYS A 34 0.40 -10.49 -42.31
C LYS A 34 -0.31 -9.80 -41.14
N ASP A 35 -1.62 -9.98 -41.03
CA ASP A 35 -2.41 -9.31 -39.98
C ASP A 35 -2.07 -9.85 -38.60
N GLU A 36 -1.86 -11.15 -38.46
CA GLU A 36 -1.36 -11.76 -37.21
C GLU A 36 0.04 -11.27 -36.85
N LEU A 37 0.95 -11.14 -37.80
CA LEU A 37 2.29 -10.62 -37.57
C LEU A 37 2.25 -9.15 -37.13
N LEU A 38 1.39 -8.33 -37.73
CA LEU A 38 1.25 -6.91 -37.36
C LEU A 38 0.59 -6.72 -36.00
N ALA A 39 -0.25 -7.66 -35.57
CA ALA A 39 -0.88 -7.68 -34.26
C ALA A 39 -0.08 -8.45 -33.19
N CYS A 40 1.10 -9.00 -33.57
CA CYS A 40 1.89 -9.81 -32.67
C CYS A 40 2.49 -8.98 -31.54
N ASP A 41 2.04 -9.26 -30.31
CA ASP A 41 2.57 -8.67 -29.11
C ASP A 41 3.85 -9.39 -28.67
N TYR A 42 4.81 -8.60 -28.21
CA TYR A 42 6.01 -9.08 -27.58
C TYR A 42 5.98 -8.71 -26.10
N ILE A 43 6.01 -9.73 -25.25
CA ILE A 43 6.07 -9.54 -23.79
C ILE A 43 7.52 -9.38 -23.37
N ILE A 44 7.75 -8.61 -22.34
CA ILE A 44 9.08 -8.24 -21.88
C ILE A 44 9.96 -9.46 -21.60
N GLY A 45 11.15 -9.46 -22.21
CA GLY A 45 12.23 -10.41 -21.97
C GLY A 45 13.48 -9.69 -21.48
N ASP A 46 14.67 -10.27 -21.70
CA ASP A 46 15.94 -9.59 -21.43
C ASP A 46 16.14 -8.40 -22.40
N MET A 47 15.92 -7.20 -21.88
CA MET A 47 16.03 -5.95 -22.64
C MET A 47 17.46 -5.38 -22.71
N VAL A 48 18.43 -6.04 -22.09
CA VAL A 48 19.81 -5.53 -22.01
C VAL A 48 20.65 -6.05 -23.17
N SER A 49 20.61 -7.36 -23.42
CA SER A 49 21.45 -8.01 -24.42
C SER A 49 20.79 -8.15 -25.79
N ASP A 50 19.46 -8.36 -25.84
CA ASP A 50 18.77 -8.81 -27.05
C ASP A 50 17.45 -8.07 -27.30
N ILE A 51 17.55 -6.77 -27.55
CA ILE A 51 16.37 -5.96 -27.87
C ILE A 51 15.80 -6.38 -29.23
N PRO A 52 14.52 -6.76 -29.35
CA PRO A 52 13.90 -7.06 -30.64
C PRO A 52 13.97 -5.89 -31.58
N MET A 53 14.23 -6.20 -32.85
CA MET A 53 14.26 -5.20 -33.92
C MET A 53 13.38 -5.65 -35.07
N THR A 54 12.66 -4.71 -35.65
CA THR A 54 11.74 -4.98 -36.75
C THR A 54 11.97 -4.02 -37.91
N GLY A 55 11.71 -4.48 -39.10
CA GLY A 55 11.76 -3.65 -40.32
C GLY A 55 10.89 -4.24 -41.38
N ASN A 56 10.40 -3.39 -42.28
CA ASN A 56 9.67 -3.80 -43.46
C ASN A 56 10.05 -2.98 -44.68
N MET A 57 9.91 -3.56 -45.84
CA MET A 57 10.08 -2.88 -47.12
C MET A 57 9.32 -3.55 -48.23
N ASN A 58 8.96 -2.79 -49.26
CA ASN A 58 8.46 -3.35 -50.49
C ASN A 58 9.63 -3.72 -51.40
N ILE A 59 9.63 -4.93 -51.94
CA ILE A 59 10.64 -5.39 -52.87
C ILE A 59 10.00 -5.82 -54.18
N HIS A 60 10.71 -5.59 -55.25
CA HIS A 60 10.35 -6.08 -56.57
C HIS A 60 11.38 -7.15 -57.00
N ILE A 61 10.96 -8.38 -57.11
CA ILE A 61 11.86 -9.49 -57.48
C ILE A 61 11.99 -9.57 -59.01
N THR A 62 13.24 -9.48 -59.50
CA THR A 62 13.60 -9.69 -60.88
C THR A 62 14.74 -10.69 -60.98
N ASN A 63 14.97 -11.28 -62.16
CA ASN A 63 16.01 -12.26 -62.41
C ASN A 63 17.46 -11.75 -62.15
N ALA A 64 17.66 -10.46 -62.06
CA ALA A 64 18.97 -9.83 -61.80
C ALA A 64 18.98 -8.95 -60.56
N MET A 65 18.24 -9.35 -59.55
CA MET A 65 18.09 -8.52 -58.32
C MET A 65 19.33 -8.60 -57.44
N THR A 66 19.86 -7.42 -57.11
CA THR A 66 20.75 -7.27 -55.94
C THR A 66 19.87 -7.15 -54.70
N LEU A 67 20.16 -7.93 -53.67
CA LEU A 67 19.40 -7.89 -52.39
C LEU A 67 19.49 -6.51 -51.77
N PRO A 68 18.39 -5.80 -51.56
CA PRO A 68 18.39 -4.50 -50.94
C PRO A 68 18.76 -4.61 -49.44
N THR A 69 19.40 -3.54 -48.95
CA THR A 69 19.64 -3.41 -47.50
C THR A 69 18.36 -2.98 -46.80
N LEU A 70 17.88 -3.78 -45.86
CA LEU A 70 16.73 -3.46 -45.02
C LEU A 70 17.22 -2.92 -43.69
N GLN A 71 16.69 -1.76 -43.31
CA GLN A 71 16.96 -1.19 -41.97
C GLN A 71 15.96 -1.70 -40.98
N VAL A 72 16.45 -2.18 -39.83
CA VAL A 72 15.62 -2.59 -38.68
C VAL A 72 15.70 -1.55 -37.58
N LYS A 73 14.60 -1.38 -36.86
CA LYS A 73 14.47 -0.45 -35.73
C LYS A 73 14.18 -1.26 -34.46
N ARG A 74 14.78 -0.83 -33.34
CA ARG A 74 14.50 -1.43 -32.04
C ARG A 74 13.07 -1.13 -31.62
N VAL A 75 12.40 -2.10 -30.98
CA VAL A 75 11.05 -1.90 -30.40
C VAL A 75 11.10 -1.19 -29.04
N ALA A 76 12.30 -0.90 -28.54
CA ALA A 76 12.54 -0.22 -27.28
C ALA A 76 13.22 1.13 -27.45
N ALA A 77 13.07 1.98 -26.45
CA ALA A 77 13.85 3.21 -26.25
C ALA A 77 15.03 2.93 -25.31
N LYS A 78 16.10 3.73 -25.47
CA LYS A 78 17.26 3.75 -24.58
C LYS A 78 17.23 5.02 -23.75
N ILE A 79 17.21 4.89 -22.43
CA ILE A 79 17.31 6.00 -21.48
C ILE A 79 18.71 5.99 -20.87
N SER A 80 19.54 6.97 -21.23
CA SER A 80 20.82 7.21 -20.59
C SER A 80 20.64 8.31 -19.56
N TYR A 81 20.99 8.09 -18.32
CA TYR A 81 20.76 9.06 -17.27
C TYR A 81 21.98 9.24 -16.37
N ASN A 82 22.13 10.45 -15.86
CA ASN A 82 23.15 10.85 -14.91
C ASN A 82 22.46 11.67 -13.80
N ILE A 83 22.61 11.22 -12.57
CA ILE A 83 22.09 11.88 -11.37
C ILE A 83 23.28 12.42 -10.60
N THR A 84 23.25 13.72 -10.29
CA THR A 84 24.32 14.40 -9.56
C THR A 84 23.70 15.13 -8.35
N VAL A 85 24.22 14.88 -7.18
CA VAL A 85 23.93 15.67 -5.97
C VAL A 85 24.84 16.88 -5.95
N ASP A 86 24.29 18.09 -5.84
CA ASP A 86 25.06 19.32 -5.79
C ASP A 86 25.98 19.34 -4.56
N ASN A 87 27.23 19.77 -4.74
CA ASN A 87 28.23 19.82 -3.67
C ASN A 87 27.77 20.62 -2.44
N ALA A 88 26.90 21.62 -2.63
CA ALA A 88 26.39 22.44 -1.53
C ALA A 88 25.49 21.64 -0.56
N VAL A 89 24.89 20.55 -1.02
CA VAL A 89 23.97 19.70 -0.23
C VAL A 89 24.46 18.27 -0.05
N ALA A 90 25.57 17.89 -0.65
CA ALA A 90 26.11 16.53 -0.66
C ALA A 90 26.49 15.99 0.74
N SER A 91 26.73 16.88 1.71
CA SER A 91 26.91 16.47 3.11
C SER A 91 25.62 15.99 3.78
N ASN A 92 24.46 16.42 3.27
CA ASN A 92 23.15 16.21 3.87
C ASN A 92 22.24 15.31 3.05
N ILE A 93 22.46 15.21 1.72
CA ILE A 93 21.64 14.41 0.81
C ILE A 93 22.50 13.32 0.19
N LYS A 94 22.07 12.07 0.33
CA LYS A 94 22.74 10.90 -0.25
C LYS A 94 21.77 10.12 -1.10
N LEU A 95 22.18 9.81 -2.33
CA LEU A 95 21.39 8.95 -3.22
C LEU A 95 21.26 7.56 -2.60
N ARG A 96 20.06 7.01 -2.67
CA ARG A 96 19.73 5.69 -2.15
C ARG A 96 19.35 4.70 -3.25
N SER A 97 18.46 5.09 -4.14
CA SER A 97 18.03 4.23 -5.24
C SER A 97 17.41 5.02 -6.39
N VAL A 98 17.38 4.38 -7.54
CA VAL A 98 16.61 4.81 -8.71
C VAL A 98 15.72 3.67 -9.19
N GLN A 99 14.50 4.01 -9.61
CA GLN A 99 13.53 3.04 -10.10
C GLN A 99 12.77 3.63 -11.29
N PHE A 100 12.57 2.83 -12.34
CA PHE A 100 11.71 3.20 -13.45
C PHE A 100 10.31 2.63 -13.24
N CYS A 101 9.30 3.46 -13.40
CA CYS A 101 7.91 3.18 -13.07
C CYS A 101 6.99 3.43 -14.25
N ASN A 102 5.80 2.81 -14.24
CA ASN A 102 4.83 2.86 -15.34
C ASN A 102 5.42 2.38 -16.67
N LEU A 103 6.06 1.24 -16.67
CA LEU A 103 6.66 0.65 -17.86
C LEU A 103 5.66 -0.29 -18.54
N PRO A 104 5.45 -0.20 -19.87
CA PRO A 104 4.58 -1.14 -20.57
C PRO A 104 5.06 -2.59 -20.43
N LYS A 105 4.15 -3.52 -20.12
CA LYS A 105 4.43 -4.96 -20.02
C LYS A 105 4.67 -5.62 -21.37
N SER A 106 4.09 -5.06 -22.43
CA SER A 106 4.20 -5.58 -23.81
C SER A 106 4.27 -4.46 -24.84
N THR A 107 4.66 -4.81 -26.02
CA THR A 107 4.62 -3.92 -27.20
C THR A 107 4.34 -4.76 -28.45
N VAL A 108 3.66 -4.18 -29.45
CA VAL A 108 3.52 -4.81 -30.76
C VAL A 108 4.85 -4.78 -31.51
N LEU A 109 5.20 -5.87 -32.21
CA LEU A 109 6.43 -5.95 -32.99
C LEU A 109 6.45 -4.92 -34.11
N PHE A 110 5.37 -4.81 -34.86
CA PHE A 110 5.20 -3.85 -35.95
C PHE A 110 4.08 -2.85 -35.59
N GLY A 111 4.36 -1.58 -35.69
CA GLY A 111 3.38 -0.55 -35.38
C GLY A 111 4.03 0.64 -34.67
N SER A 112 3.24 1.57 -34.26
CA SER A 112 3.64 2.74 -33.48
C SER A 112 2.89 2.75 -32.15
N GLY A 113 3.64 2.80 -31.07
CA GLY A 113 3.26 3.22 -29.73
C GLY A 113 2.07 2.54 -29.07
N THR A 114 2.34 1.90 -27.98
CA THR A 114 1.30 1.52 -27.02
C THR A 114 0.84 2.79 -26.31
N THR A 115 -0.45 3.09 -26.43
CA THR A 115 -1.12 4.19 -25.70
C THR A 115 -2.19 3.61 -24.79
N SER A 116 -1.84 2.59 -24.00
CA SER A 116 -2.78 2.10 -23.00
C SER A 116 -2.95 3.13 -21.89
N ASP A 117 -4.18 3.32 -21.43
CA ASP A 117 -4.55 4.08 -20.24
C ASP A 117 -4.97 3.16 -19.07
N ASP A 118 -4.92 1.85 -19.28
CA ASP A 118 -5.12 0.86 -18.20
C ASP A 118 -3.82 0.64 -17.45
N VAL A 119 -3.82 0.99 -16.16
CA VAL A 119 -2.67 0.79 -15.26
C VAL A 119 -2.24 -0.66 -15.14
N ASN A 120 -3.12 -1.62 -15.46
CA ASN A 120 -2.80 -3.04 -15.41
C ASN A 120 -1.86 -3.47 -16.54
N ASP A 121 -1.70 -2.68 -17.59
CA ASP A 121 -0.78 -2.93 -18.70
C ASP A 121 0.65 -2.48 -18.38
N PHE A 122 0.87 -1.93 -17.18
CA PHE A 122 2.15 -1.39 -16.75
C PHE A 122 2.70 -2.11 -15.51
N TYR A 123 4.00 -1.99 -15.32
CA TYR A 123 4.72 -2.49 -14.14
C TYR A 123 5.78 -1.46 -13.71
N ASP A 124 6.29 -1.63 -12.49
CA ASP A 124 7.45 -0.88 -12.01
C ASP A 124 8.66 -1.85 -12.02
N ALA A 125 9.79 -1.41 -12.55
CA ALA A 125 11.03 -2.20 -12.52
C ALA A 125 11.55 -2.35 -11.09
N ASN A 126 12.47 -3.29 -10.89
CA ASN A 126 13.21 -3.35 -9.62
C ASN A 126 14.00 -2.05 -9.42
N ALA A 127 14.07 -1.58 -8.19
CA ALA A 127 14.93 -0.46 -7.86
C ALA A 127 16.41 -0.85 -8.05
N ILE A 128 17.19 0.10 -8.53
CA ILE A 128 18.65 0.00 -8.62
C ILE A 128 19.20 0.72 -7.40
N GLU A 129 19.87 0.00 -6.53
CA GLU A 129 20.48 0.58 -5.33
C GLU A 129 21.73 1.38 -5.66
N ILE A 130 21.93 2.47 -4.92
CA ILE A 130 23.07 3.36 -5.04
C ILE A 130 23.75 3.44 -3.68
N ASP A 131 25.01 3.05 -3.62
CA ASP A 131 25.79 3.03 -2.38
C ASP A 131 26.34 4.42 -2.03
N ASN A 132 25.44 5.32 -1.64
CA ASN A 132 25.76 6.68 -1.17
C ASN A 132 26.61 7.54 -2.14
N ASP A 133 26.60 7.23 -3.42
CA ASP A 133 27.34 7.99 -4.43
C ASP A 133 26.72 9.37 -4.64
N MET A 134 27.57 10.37 -4.85
CA MET A 134 27.16 11.71 -5.24
C MET A 134 26.81 11.84 -6.74
N ILE A 135 27.30 10.91 -7.53
CA ILE A 135 27.07 10.83 -8.98
C ILE A 135 26.76 9.38 -9.32
N PHE A 136 25.63 9.17 -9.94
CA PHE A 136 25.22 7.86 -10.45
C PHE A 136 24.80 7.95 -11.91
N SER A 137 25.35 7.09 -12.77
CA SER A 137 25.04 7.06 -14.20
C SER A 137 24.82 5.64 -14.67
N ASP A 138 23.76 5.42 -15.42
CA ASP A 138 23.45 4.11 -15.97
C ASP A 138 22.58 4.24 -17.25
N VAL A 139 22.19 3.10 -17.80
CA VAL A 139 21.37 2.99 -19.01
C VAL A 139 20.22 2.04 -18.75
N PHE A 140 19.01 2.50 -19.02
CA PHE A 140 17.80 1.71 -18.94
C PHE A 140 17.15 1.56 -20.32
N TYR A 141 16.54 0.40 -20.58
CA TYR A 141 15.76 0.17 -21.80
C TYR A 141 14.31 -0.13 -21.44
N MET A 142 13.38 0.43 -22.21
CA MET A 142 11.94 0.22 -22.01
C MET A 142 11.20 0.15 -23.33
N PHE A 143 10.06 -0.50 -23.34
CA PHE A 143 9.16 -0.43 -24.49
C PHE A 143 8.61 0.99 -24.66
N GLU A 144 8.16 1.25 -25.88
CA GLU A 144 7.51 2.50 -26.22
C GLU A 144 6.28 2.76 -25.35
N ASN A 145 6.20 3.97 -24.78
CA ASN A 145 5.03 4.46 -24.05
C ASN A 145 4.74 5.90 -24.52
N CYS A 146 3.66 6.08 -25.29
CA CYS A 146 3.27 7.37 -25.84
C CYS A 146 1.99 7.86 -25.13
N GLN A 147 2.14 8.75 -24.16
CA GLN A 147 1.04 9.32 -23.38
C GLN A 147 0.65 10.74 -23.80
N GLY A 148 1.28 11.23 -24.87
CA GLY A 148 0.93 12.50 -25.52
C GLY A 148 1.44 13.75 -24.79
N ASN A 149 0.75 14.86 -25.04
CA ASN A 149 1.10 16.16 -24.50
C ASN A 149 0.04 16.68 -23.53
N VAL A 150 0.50 17.31 -22.44
CA VAL A 150 -0.34 18.07 -21.51
C VAL A 150 -0.03 19.55 -21.63
N ASN A 151 -0.87 20.26 -22.36
CA ASN A 151 -0.63 21.68 -22.74
C ASN A 151 -0.74 22.66 -21.54
N SER A 152 -1.22 22.22 -20.40
CA SER A 152 -1.30 23.03 -19.17
C SER A 152 0.00 23.06 -18.37
N ILE A 153 1.04 22.38 -18.83
CA ILE A 153 2.37 22.36 -18.21
C ILE A 153 3.25 23.42 -18.88
N TYR A 154 3.66 24.42 -18.13
CA TYR A 154 4.40 25.58 -18.68
C TYR A 154 5.89 25.56 -18.33
N ASN A 155 6.28 24.83 -17.30
CA ASN A 155 7.67 24.74 -16.85
C ASN A 155 7.99 23.31 -16.37
N GLN A 156 9.26 23.07 -16.09
CA GLN A 156 9.75 21.75 -15.70
C GLN A 156 9.19 21.27 -14.35
N THR A 157 8.98 22.16 -13.39
CA THR A 157 8.47 21.81 -12.05
C THR A 157 6.98 21.41 -12.09
N ASP A 158 6.26 21.90 -13.10
CA ASP A 158 4.87 21.57 -13.36
C ASP A 158 4.68 20.17 -13.99
N LYS A 159 5.74 19.54 -14.49
CA LYS A 159 5.72 18.16 -15.00
C LYS A 159 5.74 17.18 -13.82
N SER A 160 4.67 17.21 -13.04
CA SER A 160 4.52 16.60 -11.72
C SER A 160 3.45 15.50 -11.71
N PRO A 161 3.38 14.66 -10.67
CA PRO A 161 2.36 13.62 -10.51
C PRO A 161 0.92 14.12 -10.63
N GLU A 162 0.64 15.36 -10.23
CA GLU A 162 -0.71 15.94 -10.30
C GLU A 162 -1.18 16.22 -11.72
N LYS A 163 -0.24 16.53 -12.64
CA LYS A 163 -0.55 16.95 -14.01
C LYS A 163 -0.24 15.90 -15.06
N ALA A 164 0.57 14.90 -14.72
CA ALA A 164 0.99 13.87 -15.67
C ALA A 164 -0.16 12.93 -16.04
N PRO A 165 -0.19 12.39 -17.27
CA PRO A 165 -1.07 11.28 -17.59
C PRO A 165 -0.83 10.10 -16.66
N LYS A 166 -1.90 9.41 -16.27
CA LYS A 166 -1.89 8.34 -15.26
C LYS A 166 -0.88 7.22 -15.55
N CYS A 167 -0.68 6.89 -16.82
CA CYS A 167 0.22 5.84 -17.27
C CYS A 167 1.54 6.36 -17.84
N ALA A 168 1.88 7.64 -17.66
CA ALA A 168 3.15 8.19 -18.11
C ALA A 168 4.32 7.56 -17.35
N SER A 169 5.34 7.14 -18.07
CA SER A 169 6.55 6.56 -17.48
C SER A 169 7.39 7.62 -16.78
N TYR A 170 7.94 7.27 -15.64
CA TYR A 170 8.79 8.17 -14.85
C TYR A 170 9.93 7.44 -14.16
N MET A 171 10.94 8.20 -13.79
CA MET A 171 12.02 7.78 -12.91
C MET A 171 11.71 8.28 -11.49
N ARG A 172 11.77 7.39 -10.52
CA ARG A 172 11.74 7.68 -9.11
C ARG A 172 13.15 7.62 -8.56
N ILE A 173 13.58 8.66 -7.87
CA ILE A 173 14.87 8.74 -7.20
C ILE A 173 14.59 8.89 -5.71
N LEU A 174 15.17 8.01 -4.90
CA LEU A 174 15.16 8.14 -3.45
C LEU A 174 16.51 8.65 -2.97
N ALA A 175 16.48 9.54 -2.00
CA ALA A 175 17.67 10.04 -1.34
C ALA A 175 17.41 10.22 0.16
N ASP A 176 18.42 9.94 0.98
CA ASP A 176 18.38 10.22 2.41
C ASP A 176 18.77 11.68 2.66
N GLY A 177 17.94 12.40 3.41
CA GLY A 177 18.22 13.70 4.00
C GLY A 177 18.35 13.61 5.53
N PRO A 178 18.73 14.68 6.24
CA PRO A 178 18.83 14.66 7.70
C PRO A 178 17.47 14.38 8.35
N GLY A 179 17.27 13.13 8.81
CA GLY A 179 16.01 12.71 9.43
C GLY A 179 14.81 12.61 8.48
N LYS A 180 15.07 12.56 7.16
CA LYS A 180 14.03 12.58 6.11
C LYS A 180 14.39 11.62 5.00
N LEU A 181 13.37 11.10 4.30
CA LEU A 181 13.53 10.50 2.98
C LEU A 181 13.01 11.50 1.94
N LEU A 182 13.73 11.66 0.87
CA LEU A 182 13.40 12.52 -0.25
C LEU A 182 13.05 11.64 -1.44
N GLU A 183 11.92 11.90 -2.05
CA GLU A 183 11.49 11.24 -3.28
C GLU A 183 11.39 12.28 -4.40
N TYR A 184 12.11 12.04 -5.48
CA TYR A 184 12.07 12.86 -6.67
C TYR A 184 11.43 12.08 -7.79
N ILE A 185 10.36 12.63 -8.39
CA ILE A 185 9.65 12.06 -9.53
C ILE A 185 10.04 12.83 -10.79
N VAL A 186 10.61 12.13 -11.76
CA VAL A 186 11.04 12.72 -13.03
C VAL A 186 10.38 12.00 -14.20
N TYR A 187 9.36 12.62 -14.79
CA TYR A 187 8.65 12.05 -15.92
C TYR A 187 9.50 12.05 -17.20
N LEU A 188 9.47 10.92 -17.91
CA LEU A 188 10.08 10.75 -19.20
C LEU A 188 9.26 11.47 -20.28
N GLY A 189 9.86 11.64 -21.46
CA GLY A 189 9.21 12.25 -22.61
C GLY A 189 10.21 12.93 -23.55
N GLU A 190 9.74 13.44 -24.68
CA GLU A 190 10.57 14.11 -25.69
C GLU A 190 11.04 15.51 -25.28
N ASN A 191 10.42 16.08 -24.22
CA ASN A 191 10.84 17.37 -23.66
C ASN A 191 10.66 17.39 -22.13
N SER A 192 11.21 18.41 -21.49
CA SER A 192 11.18 18.57 -20.03
C SER A 192 9.87 19.16 -19.49
N THR A 193 8.88 19.42 -20.32
CA THR A 193 7.61 20.07 -19.94
C THR A 193 6.40 19.26 -20.37
N THR A 194 5.85 19.51 -21.53
CA THR A 194 4.51 19.09 -21.95
C THR A 194 4.40 17.65 -22.43
N ASN A 195 5.49 17.06 -22.97
CA ASN A 195 5.44 15.78 -23.68
C ASN A 195 5.79 14.60 -22.75
N PHE A 196 5.01 13.50 -22.87
CA PHE A 196 5.17 12.26 -22.09
C PHE A 196 5.41 11.04 -23.01
N ASP A 197 5.84 11.24 -24.24
CA ASP A 197 6.10 10.16 -25.18
C ASP A 197 7.53 9.65 -25.07
N VAL A 198 7.66 8.35 -24.89
CA VAL A 198 8.91 7.60 -25.02
C VAL A 198 8.77 6.68 -26.21
N ARG A 199 9.33 7.07 -27.35
CA ARG A 199 9.14 6.34 -28.62
C ARG A 199 10.21 5.28 -28.83
N ARG A 200 9.83 4.17 -29.47
CA ARG A 200 10.77 3.12 -29.88
C ARG A 200 11.90 3.65 -30.75
N ASN A 201 13.05 3.01 -30.69
CA ASN A 201 14.25 3.34 -31.45
C ASN A 201 14.77 4.76 -31.21
N THR A 202 14.44 5.38 -30.08
CA THR A 202 14.96 6.68 -29.65
C THR A 202 15.97 6.53 -28.52
N LYS A 203 16.80 7.56 -28.36
CA LYS A 203 17.72 7.70 -27.22
C LYS A 203 17.34 8.96 -26.45
N HIS A 204 17.08 8.81 -25.17
CA HIS A 204 16.89 9.91 -24.24
C HIS A 204 18.15 10.07 -23.40
N GLU A 205 18.59 11.31 -23.23
CA GLU A 205 19.71 11.65 -22.34
C GLU A 205 19.20 12.58 -21.23
N MET A 206 19.31 12.14 -20.00
CA MET A 206 18.81 12.86 -18.83
C MET A 206 19.96 13.20 -17.89
N ASN A 207 20.18 14.49 -17.66
CA ASN A 207 21.10 14.98 -16.64
C ASN A 207 20.30 15.63 -15.52
N LEU A 208 20.30 15.02 -14.35
CA LEU A 208 19.50 15.38 -13.20
C LEU A 208 20.41 15.93 -12.11
N TYR A 209 20.06 17.10 -11.56
CA TYR A 209 20.81 17.75 -10.50
C TYR A 209 19.92 17.92 -9.26
N ILE A 210 20.27 17.23 -8.19
CA ILE A 210 19.61 17.36 -6.88
C ILE A 210 20.28 18.50 -6.13
N LYS A 211 19.55 19.61 -5.95
CA LYS A 211 20.05 20.86 -5.36
C LYS A 211 19.54 21.12 -3.95
N GLY A 212 18.69 20.26 -3.42
CA GLY A 212 18.11 20.40 -2.07
C GLY A 212 16.85 19.59 -1.90
N GLU A 213 16.21 19.78 -0.76
CA GLU A 213 14.94 19.13 -0.40
C GLU A 213 13.76 19.68 -1.22
N ASN A 214 13.84 20.89 -1.64
CA ASN A 214 12.99 21.63 -2.60
C ASN A 214 11.47 21.44 -2.38
N GLU A 215 10.98 21.78 -1.19
CA GLU A 215 9.57 21.65 -0.77
C GLU A 215 8.57 22.40 -1.67
N ILE A 216 9.06 23.31 -2.53
CA ILE A 216 8.24 24.09 -3.47
C ILE A 216 8.08 23.37 -4.81
N ASP A 217 8.81 22.29 -5.05
CA ASP A 217 8.78 21.55 -6.32
C ASP A 217 7.81 20.37 -6.20
N ASN A 218 6.71 20.41 -6.91
CA ASN A 218 5.67 19.36 -6.92
C ASN A 218 6.17 17.97 -7.38
N ARG A 219 7.41 17.87 -7.86
CA ARG A 219 8.09 16.60 -8.18
C ARG A 219 8.81 15.99 -6.99
N VAL A 220 8.94 16.73 -5.89
CA VAL A 220 9.64 16.29 -4.68
C VAL A 220 8.63 16.06 -3.57
N THR A 221 8.66 14.87 -3.03
CA THR A 221 7.93 14.53 -1.80
C THR A 221 8.94 14.41 -0.68
N VAL A 222 8.75 15.18 0.37
CA VAL A 222 9.55 15.12 1.59
C VAL A 222 8.73 14.40 2.65
N TYR A 223 9.25 13.29 3.11
CA TYR A 223 8.60 12.51 4.13
C TYR A 223 9.27 12.78 5.48
N GLU A 224 8.72 13.66 6.25
CA GLU A 224 9.23 14.01 7.58
C GLU A 224 8.70 13.09 8.67
N GLY A 225 9.60 12.54 9.46
CA GLY A 225 9.28 11.89 10.74
C GLY A 225 8.47 10.58 10.67
N LEU A 226 7.98 10.17 9.51
CA LEU A 226 7.17 8.95 9.34
C LEU A 226 8.02 7.67 9.20
N TYR A 227 9.28 7.80 8.90
CA TYR A 227 10.12 6.69 8.45
C TYR A 227 10.85 5.93 9.54
N TYR A 228 11.11 6.60 10.63
CA TYR A 228 11.70 5.94 11.79
C TYR A 228 10.60 5.35 12.65
N GLY A 229 9.58 4.91 11.94
CA GLY A 229 8.32 4.62 12.50
C GLY A 229 8.24 3.25 13.09
N LYS A 230 8.31 3.07 14.10
CA LYS A 230 7.86 2.28 15.21
C LYS A 230 6.34 2.08 15.18
N ALA A 231 5.78 1.64 14.06
CA ALA A 231 4.35 1.43 13.89
C ALA A 231 4.04 0.18 13.08
N ASN A 232 2.88 -0.42 13.32
CA ASN A 232 2.35 -1.52 12.54
C ASN A 232 1.39 -1.05 11.43
N CYS A 233 1.05 0.23 11.40
CA CYS A 233 0.21 0.84 10.39
C CYS A 233 0.86 2.12 9.84
N TYR A 234 0.83 2.25 8.51
CA TYR A 234 1.30 3.41 7.79
C TYR A 234 0.18 3.99 6.93
N ILE A 235 -0.10 5.28 7.11
CA ILE A 235 -1.11 5.99 6.32
C ILE A 235 -0.48 6.41 4.99
N CYS A 236 -1.12 6.01 3.90
CA CYS A 236 -0.73 6.37 2.54
C CYS A 236 -1.76 7.35 1.97
N THR A 237 -1.43 8.64 1.97
CA THR A 237 -2.31 9.70 1.46
C THR A 237 -2.15 9.95 -0.04
N GLY A 238 -1.13 9.35 -0.65
CA GLY A 238 -0.80 9.47 -2.07
C GLY A 238 -0.67 8.12 -2.75
N SER A 239 0.17 8.06 -3.77
CA SER A 239 0.43 6.84 -4.55
C SER A 239 1.59 6.00 -4.02
N GLN A 240 2.24 6.41 -2.92
CA GLN A 240 3.36 5.69 -2.32
C GLN A 240 3.43 5.92 -0.82
N VAL A 241 3.94 4.91 -0.12
CA VAL A 241 4.44 5.02 1.25
C VAL A 241 5.73 4.21 1.37
N ALA A 242 6.70 4.78 2.08
CA ALA A 242 7.96 4.11 2.40
C ALA A 242 8.21 4.16 3.92
N PHE A 243 8.82 3.12 4.48
CA PHE A 243 9.08 3.06 5.92
C PHE A 243 10.24 2.13 6.26
N ASP A 244 10.94 2.48 7.34
CA ASP A 244 12.03 1.69 7.87
C ASP A 244 11.51 0.48 8.64
N VAL A 245 12.06 -0.70 8.36
CA VAL A 245 11.74 -1.95 9.04
C VAL A 245 12.89 -2.45 9.91
N THR A 246 13.86 -1.59 10.23
CA THR A 246 14.87 -1.90 11.24
C THR A 246 14.19 -2.37 12.52
N PRO A 247 14.66 -3.46 13.13
CA PRO A 247 14.02 -4.01 14.33
C PRO A 247 13.79 -2.98 15.41
N TYR A 248 12.55 -2.89 15.81
CA TYR A 248 12.07 -1.92 16.76
C TYR A 248 12.70 -2.09 18.13
N ARG A 249 13.49 -1.13 18.54
CA ARG A 249 13.98 -1.04 19.93
C ARG A 249 13.14 -0.01 20.66
N THR A 250 12.31 -0.44 21.60
CA THR A 250 11.54 0.48 22.40
C THR A 250 12.46 1.41 23.20
N SER A 251 12.19 2.69 23.16
CA SER A 251 13.01 3.72 23.80
C SER A 251 12.81 3.85 25.31
N LYS A 252 11.87 3.12 25.90
CA LYS A 252 11.56 3.17 27.33
C LYS A 252 11.23 1.78 27.87
N ASN A 253 12.22 1.15 28.53
CA ASN A 253 12.09 0.06 29.51
C ASN A 253 11.06 -1.05 29.24
N LEU A 254 10.57 -1.23 28.03
CA LEU A 254 9.69 -2.32 27.68
C LEU A 254 10.53 -3.54 27.28
N THR A 255 10.29 -4.62 27.95
CA THR A 255 11.04 -5.89 27.92
C THR A 255 10.90 -6.69 26.64
N TYR A 256 10.24 -6.16 25.61
CA TYR A 256 10.04 -6.87 24.35
C TYR A 256 10.76 -6.17 23.20
N THR A 257 11.96 -6.66 22.92
CA THR A 257 12.69 -6.32 21.71
C THR A 257 12.37 -7.34 20.62
N TYR A 258 12.59 -7.01 19.35
CA TYR A 258 12.54 -8.02 18.27
C TYR A 258 13.46 -9.22 18.56
N SER A 259 14.56 -9.03 19.27
CA SER A 259 15.44 -10.12 19.72
C SER A 259 14.74 -11.10 20.63
N ASP A 260 13.74 -10.68 21.41
CA ASP A 260 12.96 -11.56 22.28
C ASP A 260 11.93 -12.36 21.49
N ILE A 261 11.42 -11.78 20.39
CA ILE A 261 10.47 -12.43 19.48
C ILE A 261 11.19 -13.39 18.54
N TYR A 262 12.42 -13.07 18.14
CA TYR A 262 13.19 -13.81 17.14
C TYR A 262 14.46 -14.46 17.74
N ALA A 263 14.44 -14.83 19.01
CA ALA A 263 15.58 -15.52 19.64
C ALA A 263 15.99 -16.73 18.80
N GLY A 264 17.19 -16.66 18.22
CA GLY A 264 17.76 -17.71 17.35
C GLY A 264 17.35 -17.64 15.88
N VAL A 265 16.65 -16.61 15.43
CA VAL A 265 16.34 -16.33 14.02
C VAL A 265 17.16 -15.15 13.52
N GLU A 266 17.83 -15.31 12.39
CA GLU A 266 18.54 -14.21 11.74
C GLU A 266 17.52 -13.18 11.23
N TYR A 267 17.54 -11.98 11.81
CA TYR A 267 16.71 -10.86 11.37
C TYR A 267 17.43 -10.09 10.27
N GLU A 268 17.32 -10.60 9.05
CA GLU A 268 17.72 -9.88 7.84
C GLU A 268 16.53 -9.93 6.88
N ALA A 269 15.87 -8.80 6.68
CA ALA A 269 14.77 -8.70 5.74
C ALA A 269 15.32 -8.57 4.32
N VAL A 270 15.12 -9.61 3.50
CA VAL A 270 15.65 -9.66 2.12
C VAL A 270 14.57 -9.51 1.06
N ARG A 271 13.31 -9.59 1.43
CA ARG A 271 12.17 -9.46 0.52
C ARG A 271 10.97 -8.86 1.23
N ALA A 272 10.24 -8.00 0.54
CA ALA A 272 8.91 -7.56 0.95
C ALA A 272 7.87 -7.96 -0.10
N ALA A 273 6.65 -8.27 0.33
CA ALA A 273 5.57 -8.62 -0.58
C ALA A 273 4.20 -8.28 0.01
N LEU A 274 3.23 -8.05 -0.88
CA LEU A 274 1.83 -7.94 -0.52
C LEU A 274 1.30 -9.30 -0.04
N LEU A 275 0.64 -9.32 1.11
CA LEU A 275 -0.14 -10.46 1.58
C LEU A 275 -1.57 -10.41 1.06
N TRP A 276 -2.22 -9.26 1.18
CA TRP A 276 -3.55 -9.01 0.68
C TRP A 276 -3.87 -7.51 0.62
N GLN A 277 -4.87 -7.16 -0.16
CA GLN A 277 -5.49 -5.84 -0.24
C GLN A 277 -7.02 -5.99 -0.31
N ASP A 278 -7.77 -5.04 0.26
CA ASP A 278 -9.24 -5.07 0.27
C ASP A 278 -9.87 -4.43 -0.97
N THR A 279 -9.10 -3.66 -1.69
CA THR A 279 -9.48 -2.98 -2.93
C THR A 279 -8.61 -3.53 -4.05
N LYS A 280 -9.23 -4.05 -5.09
CA LYS A 280 -8.53 -4.68 -6.22
C LYS A 280 -7.56 -3.70 -6.89
N ASN A 281 -6.33 -4.16 -7.11
CA ASN A 281 -5.26 -3.39 -7.74
C ASN A 281 -4.87 -2.09 -6.98
N LEU A 282 -5.14 -2.00 -5.68
CA LEU A 282 -4.73 -0.86 -4.85
C LEU A 282 -3.21 -0.74 -4.80
N VAL A 283 -2.53 -1.84 -4.47
CA VAL A 283 -1.07 -1.93 -4.44
C VAL A 283 -0.56 -2.38 -5.80
N ARG A 284 0.38 -1.64 -6.35
CA ARG A 284 1.02 -1.88 -7.66
C ARG A 284 2.31 -2.66 -7.52
N SER A 285 3.13 -2.30 -6.52
CA SER A 285 4.37 -3.00 -6.21
C SER A 285 4.74 -2.85 -4.73
N VAL A 286 5.52 -3.81 -4.25
CA VAL A 286 6.16 -3.78 -2.93
C VAL A 286 7.62 -4.15 -3.14
N SER A 287 8.52 -3.33 -2.64
CA SER A 287 9.96 -3.59 -2.66
C SER A 287 10.59 -3.30 -1.31
N ILE A 288 11.79 -3.80 -1.09
CA ILE A 288 12.61 -3.48 0.06
C ILE A 288 14.03 -3.18 -0.42
N ASN A 289 14.59 -2.07 0.05
CA ASN A 289 15.97 -1.65 -0.16
C ASN A 289 16.59 -1.44 1.21
N ASP A 290 17.66 -2.17 1.51
CA ASP A 290 18.20 -2.26 2.86
C ASP A 290 17.07 -2.57 3.87
N ASN A 291 16.81 -1.66 4.78
CA ASN A 291 15.71 -1.77 5.75
C ASN A 291 14.49 -0.89 5.40
N THR A 292 14.39 -0.37 4.19
CA THR A 292 13.25 0.44 3.76
C THR A 292 12.31 -0.35 2.86
N VAL A 293 11.09 -0.53 3.31
CA VAL A 293 9.99 -1.04 2.48
C VAL A 293 9.35 0.11 1.74
N ILE A 294 9.11 -0.08 0.45
CA ILE A 294 8.44 0.88 -0.42
C ILE A 294 7.19 0.19 -0.99
N VAL A 295 6.04 0.79 -0.77
CA VAL A 295 4.75 0.32 -1.27
C VAL A 295 4.19 1.35 -2.23
N ASN A 296 4.05 0.97 -3.49
CA ASN A 296 3.43 1.80 -4.52
C ASN A 296 1.96 1.43 -4.66
N THR A 297 1.11 2.41 -4.74
CA THR A 297 -0.34 2.24 -4.88
C THR A 297 -0.85 2.95 -6.13
N ASN A 298 -2.10 2.71 -6.47
CA ASN A 298 -2.78 3.44 -7.56
C ASN A 298 -3.34 4.80 -7.12
N GLY A 299 -3.06 5.26 -5.88
CA GLY A 299 -3.60 6.48 -5.30
C GLY A 299 -5.07 6.37 -4.86
N GLY A 300 -5.67 5.19 -4.94
CA GLY A 300 -7.02 4.91 -4.46
C GLY A 300 -7.08 4.72 -2.94
N LYS A 301 -8.30 4.65 -2.40
CA LYS A 301 -8.54 4.37 -0.98
C LYS A 301 -8.77 2.87 -0.75
N GLY A 302 -8.29 2.37 0.38
CA GLY A 302 -8.43 0.97 0.80
C GLY A 302 -7.35 0.57 1.77
N ASN A 303 -7.22 -0.74 1.99
CA ASN A 303 -6.28 -1.31 2.94
C ASN A 303 -5.46 -2.42 2.30
N ALA A 304 -4.20 -2.52 2.69
CA ALA A 304 -3.34 -3.62 2.31
C ALA A 304 -2.49 -4.08 3.50
N VAL A 305 -2.07 -5.33 3.48
CA VAL A 305 -1.07 -5.85 4.41
C VAL A 305 0.12 -6.34 3.62
N VAL A 306 1.28 -5.83 3.97
CA VAL A 306 2.57 -6.23 3.40
C VAL A 306 3.41 -6.94 4.44
N ALA A 307 4.23 -7.89 4.03
CA ALA A 307 5.13 -8.61 4.91
C ALA A 307 6.57 -8.51 4.43
N ILE A 308 7.51 -8.59 5.38
CA ILE A 308 8.94 -8.75 5.14
C ILE A 308 9.36 -10.17 5.48
N TYR A 309 10.33 -10.68 4.73
CA TYR A 309 10.76 -12.07 4.77
C TYR A 309 12.27 -12.17 4.94
N ASN A 310 12.72 -13.21 5.66
CA ASN A 310 14.12 -13.58 5.72
C ASN A 310 14.55 -14.41 4.49
N LYS A 311 15.84 -14.79 4.42
CA LYS A 311 16.39 -15.64 3.35
C LYS A 311 15.73 -17.02 3.26
N ALA A 312 15.20 -17.54 4.35
CA ALA A 312 14.46 -18.81 4.38
C ALA A 312 13.02 -18.70 3.85
N GLY A 313 12.55 -17.50 3.55
CA GLY A 313 11.19 -17.24 3.10
C GLY A 313 10.16 -17.18 4.23
N GLU A 314 10.60 -17.09 5.48
CA GLU A 314 9.72 -16.95 6.63
C GLU A 314 9.35 -15.48 6.84
N ILE A 315 8.10 -15.21 7.24
CA ILE A 315 7.65 -13.87 7.58
C ILE A 315 8.32 -13.42 8.88
N LEU A 316 9.06 -12.32 8.81
CA LEU A 316 9.64 -11.65 9.97
C LEU A 316 8.62 -10.71 10.63
N TRP A 317 7.91 -9.92 9.84
CA TRP A 317 6.90 -8.98 10.31
C TRP A 317 5.92 -8.62 9.19
N SER A 318 4.79 -8.01 9.55
CA SER A 318 3.77 -7.52 8.62
C SER A 318 3.29 -6.15 9.05
N PHE A 319 2.87 -5.34 8.07
CA PHE A 319 2.47 -3.97 8.25
C PHE A 319 1.15 -3.71 7.53
N HIS A 320 0.26 -2.96 8.18
CA HIS A 320 -0.97 -2.47 7.59
C HIS A 320 -0.68 -1.16 6.83
N ILE A 321 -0.99 -1.14 5.55
CA ILE A 321 -0.95 0.06 4.70
C ILE A 321 -2.37 0.58 4.56
N TRP A 322 -2.61 1.76 5.12
CA TRP A 322 -3.92 2.38 5.16
C TRP A 322 -3.98 3.53 4.16
N CYS A 323 -4.49 3.23 2.95
CA CYS A 323 -4.64 4.21 1.87
C CYS A 323 -5.91 5.02 2.08
N THR A 324 -5.76 6.23 2.57
CA THR A 324 -6.86 7.16 2.87
C THR A 324 -6.31 8.60 2.96
N ASP A 325 -7.19 9.59 2.95
CA ASP A 325 -6.86 10.94 3.39
C ASP A 325 -6.40 10.93 4.85
N GLN A 326 -5.58 11.90 5.23
CA GLN A 326 -5.11 12.02 6.61
C GLN A 326 -6.32 12.11 7.55
N PRO A 327 -6.47 11.19 8.54
CA PRO A 327 -7.54 11.30 9.52
C PRO A 327 -7.48 12.62 10.29
N GLU A 328 -8.62 13.25 10.47
CA GLU A 328 -8.75 14.43 11.31
C GLU A 328 -8.68 14.06 12.79
N ILE A 329 -8.31 15.01 13.62
CA ILE A 329 -8.21 14.82 15.06
C ILE A 329 -9.38 15.51 15.78
N CYS A 330 -10.11 14.73 16.55
CA CYS A 330 -11.18 15.16 17.43
C CYS A 330 -10.61 15.39 18.83
N GLU A 331 -10.58 16.63 19.28
CA GLU A 331 -10.11 16.98 20.62
C GLU A 331 -11.25 16.79 21.64
N PHE A 332 -11.24 15.63 22.30
CA PHE A 332 -12.24 15.28 23.31
C PHE A 332 -12.04 16.11 24.58
N ALA A 333 -13.11 16.70 25.09
CA ALA A 333 -13.09 17.41 26.36
C ALA A 333 -12.71 16.49 27.53
N LYS A 334 -12.41 17.07 28.69
CA LYS A 334 -12.10 16.27 29.88
C LYS A 334 -13.31 15.44 30.32
N ASN A 335 -13.08 14.15 30.50
CA ASN A 335 -14.09 13.22 30.99
C ASN A 335 -14.23 13.28 32.52
N SER A 336 -15.10 12.46 33.09
CA SER A 336 -15.44 12.45 34.53
C SER A 336 -14.26 12.04 35.45
N VAL A 337 -13.21 11.45 34.91
CA VAL A 337 -11.97 11.11 35.65
C VAL A 337 -10.81 12.08 35.38
N GLY A 338 -11.08 13.14 34.60
CA GLY A 338 -10.14 14.23 34.36
C GLY A 338 -9.27 14.08 33.12
N ASN A 339 -9.39 12.99 32.37
CA ASN A 339 -8.62 12.72 31.17
C ASN A 339 -9.25 13.37 29.93
N SER A 340 -8.40 13.81 28.99
CA SER A 340 -8.79 14.29 27.66
C SER A 340 -7.96 13.57 26.60
N TYR A 341 -8.52 13.41 25.39
CA TYR A 341 -7.89 12.63 24.33
C TYR A 341 -8.01 13.34 22.98
N SER A 342 -6.93 13.28 22.21
CA SER A 342 -6.92 13.63 20.79
C SER A 342 -7.16 12.35 19.99
N VAL A 343 -8.34 12.22 19.38
CA VAL A 343 -8.87 10.96 18.82
C VAL A 343 -8.98 11.08 17.31
N MET A 344 -8.58 10.05 16.56
CA MET A 344 -8.84 10.01 15.12
C MET A 344 -10.34 10.01 14.85
N ASP A 345 -10.78 10.72 13.81
CA ASP A 345 -12.18 10.87 13.39
C ASP A 345 -12.85 9.55 12.95
N ARG A 346 -12.06 8.52 12.65
CA ARG A 346 -12.52 7.25 12.09
C ARG A 346 -11.82 6.04 12.70
N ASN A 347 -12.41 4.85 12.52
CA ASN A 347 -11.80 3.59 12.92
C ASN A 347 -10.57 3.27 12.07
N LEU A 348 -9.62 2.52 12.62
CA LEU A 348 -8.43 2.05 11.92
C LEU A 348 -8.84 1.20 10.69
N GLY A 349 -8.35 1.58 9.52
CA GLY A 349 -8.70 0.98 8.24
C GLY A 349 -9.96 1.54 7.57
N ALA A 350 -10.68 2.49 8.19
CA ALA A 350 -11.80 3.16 7.55
C ALA A 350 -11.33 4.20 6.51
N THR A 351 -11.97 4.26 5.36
CA THR A 351 -11.60 5.18 4.29
C THR A 351 -12.40 6.48 4.27
N THR A 352 -13.31 6.65 5.25
CA THR A 352 -14.07 7.87 5.51
C THR A 352 -14.55 7.92 6.96
N SER A 353 -14.85 9.11 7.46
CA SER A 353 -15.53 9.35 8.74
C SER A 353 -17.05 9.55 8.59
N ALA A 354 -17.60 9.45 7.38
CA ALA A 354 -19.01 9.69 7.11
C ALA A 354 -19.94 8.75 7.88
N LEU A 355 -21.07 9.28 8.35
CA LEU A 355 -22.05 8.54 9.14
C LEU A 355 -22.82 7.52 8.30
N GLY A 356 -23.02 6.31 8.82
CA GLY A 356 -23.93 5.32 8.25
C GLY A 356 -23.49 4.67 6.94
N VAL A 357 -22.22 4.76 6.59
CA VAL A 357 -21.65 4.14 5.38
C VAL A 357 -20.63 3.05 5.72
N GLN A 358 -20.59 1.98 4.93
CA GLN A 358 -19.72 0.83 5.16
C GLN A 358 -18.21 1.19 5.17
N SER A 359 -17.81 2.13 4.33
CA SER A 359 -16.41 2.61 4.27
C SER A 359 -15.93 3.31 5.55
N SER A 360 -16.82 3.57 6.51
CA SER A 360 -16.49 4.09 7.85
C SER A 360 -16.29 3.01 8.91
N TYR A 361 -16.58 1.73 8.60
CA TYR A 361 -16.49 0.65 9.61
C TYR A 361 -15.04 0.34 10.00
N GLY A 362 -14.12 0.30 9.05
CA GLY A 362 -12.73 -0.09 9.27
C GLY A 362 -12.52 -1.61 9.29
N LEU A 363 -11.33 -2.01 9.75
CA LEU A 363 -10.90 -3.40 9.81
C LEU A 363 -11.12 -3.99 11.21
N TYR A 364 -11.08 -5.32 11.30
CA TYR A 364 -11.17 -6.03 12.57
C TYR A 364 -9.81 -6.49 13.05
N TYR A 365 -9.64 -6.50 14.37
CA TYR A 365 -8.44 -6.97 15.06
C TYR A 365 -8.84 -7.91 16.18
N GLN A 366 -8.10 -9.00 16.37
CA GLN A 366 -8.15 -9.77 17.60
C GLN A 366 -7.41 -8.99 18.69
N TRP A 367 -7.93 -8.93 19.92
CA TRP A 367 -7.32 -8.10 20.95
C TRP A 367 -5.86 -8.46 21.21
N GLY A 368 -4.99 -7.50 21.21
CA GLY A 368 -3.54 -7.69 21.39
C GLY A 368 -2.79 -8.02 20.11
N ARG A 369 -3.46 -8.20 18.98
CA ARG A 369 -2.85 -8.54 17.68
C ARG A 369 -2.67 -7.30 16.82
N LYS A 370 -1.51 -7.20 16.17
CA LYS A 370 -1.18 -6.08 15.28
C LYS A 370 -1.78 -6.19 13.87
N ASP A 371 -2.18 -7.40 13.44
CA ASP A 371 -2.60 -7.67 12.08
C ASP A 371 -4.11 -7.56 11.90
N PRO A 372 -4.58 -6.83 10.88
CA PRO A 372 -5.99 -6.66 10.57
C PRO A 372 -6.59 -7.81 9.77
N PHE A 373 -7.92 -7.92 9.85
CA PHE A 373 -8.76 -8.76 9.02
C PHE A 373 -9.86 -7.91 8.40
N VAL A 374 -10.28 -8.28 7.18
CA VAL A 374 -11.38 -7.60 6.51
C VAL A 374 -12.66 -7.62 7.34
N GLY A 375 -13.40 -6.50 7.28
CA GLY A 375 -14.62 -6.28 8.03
C GLY A 375 -15.89 -6.66 7.27
N ALA A 376 -17.05 -6.41 7.90
CA ALA A 376 -18.36 -6.58 7.29
C ALA A 376 -18.61 -5.51 6.22
N LEU A 377 -19.33 -5.90 5.17
CA LEU A 377 -19.92 -4.99 4.18
C LEU A 377 -21.43 -4.84 4.37
N GLY A 378 -22.05 -5.65 5.21
CA GLY A 378 -23.48 -5.61 5.47
C GLY A 378 -23.89 -6.41 6.70
N ALA A 379 -25.20 -6.70 6.84
CA ALA A 379 -25.78 -7.33 8.02
C ALA A 379 -25.59 -8.85 8.07
N THR A 380 -25.34 -9.49 6.94
CA THR A 380 -25.26 -10.95 6.82
C THR A 380 -23.84 -11.44 6.74
N SER A 381 -23.61 -12.70 7.10
CA SER A 381 -22.28 -13.33 7.03
C SER A 381 -21.74 -13.51 5.60
N SER A 382 -22.59 -13.38 4.59
CA SER A 382 -22.18 -13.41 3.17
C SER A 382 -21.66 -12.06 2.66
N GLU A 383 -21.89 -10.97 3.40
CA GLU A 383 -21.46 -9.62 3.05
C GLU A 383 -20.13 -9.28 3.72
N ASN A 384 -19.11 -10.10 3.41
CA ASN A 384 -17.75 -9.92 3.89
C ASN A 384 -16.93 -9.03 2.96
N GLY A 385 -16.00 -8.27 3.51
CA GLY A 385 -14.95 -7.66 2.75
C GLY A 385 -14.16 -8.71 1.96
N LYS A 386 -13.79 -8.38 0.74
CA LYS A 386 -12.96 -9.23 -0.12
C LYS A 386 -11.50 -8.90 0.05
N MET A 387 -10.65 -9.89 -0.24
CA MET A 387 -9.20 -9.74 -0.26
C MET A 387 -8.68 -10.16 -1.63
N TYR A 388 -7.65 -9.47 -2.09
CA TYR A 388 -7.03 -9.72 -3.39
C TYR A 388 -5.51 -9.81 -3.25
N ASP A 389 -4.88 -10.62 -4.08
CA ASP A 389 -3.44 -10.66 -4.25
C ASP A 389 -2.94 -9.49 -5.13
N ILE A 390 -1.64 -9.46 -5.40
CA ILE A 390 -1.00 -8.39 -6.21
C ILE A 390 -1.47 -8.41 -7.68
N ASN A 391 -1.95 -9.54 -8.19
CA ASN A 391 -2.46 -9.70 -9.54
C ASN A 391 -3.98 -9.47 -9.63
N GLY A 392 -4.63 -9.11 -8.51
CA GLY A 392 -6.07 -8.90 -8.41
C GLY A 392 -6.89 -10.18 -8.34
N GLY A 393 -6.24 -11.34 -8.11
CA GLY A 393 -6.89 -12.61 -7.79
C GLY A 393 -7.52 -12.56 -6.39
N GLU A 394 -8.73 -13.11 -6.22
CA GLU A 394 -9.38 -13.16 -4.90
C GLU A 394 -8.67 -14.18 -4.00
N VAL A 395 -8.32 -13.76 -2.79
CA VAL A 395 -7.68 -14.59 -1.77
C VAL A 395 -8.51 -14.54 -0.48
N SER A 396 -8.25 -15.49 0.42
CA SER A 396 -8.92 -15.57 1.72
C SER A 396 -7.89 -15.79 2.82
N PHE A 397 -8.14 -15.24 4.01
CA PHE A 397 -7.38 -15.64 5.17
C PHE A 397 -7.78 -17.06 5.61
N GLN A 398 -6.86 -17.73 6.30
CA GLN A 398 -7.10 -19.05 6.88
C GLN A 398 -7.74 -18.92 8.27
N GLN A 399 -8.50 -19.92 8.66
CA GLN A 399 -9.03 -20.02 10.02
C GLN A 399 -8.45 -21.27 10.66
N GLU A 400 -7.83 -21.09 11.82
CA GLU A 400 -7.29 -22.18 12.61
C GLU A 400 -7.81 -22.09 14.04
N ARG A 401 -8.05 -23.25 14.65
CA ARG A 401 -8.38 -23.29 16.08
C ARG A 401 -7.09 -23.09 16.88
N ALA A 402 -7.10 -22.10 17.78
CA ALA A 402 -6.00 -21.91 18.71
C ALA A 402 -5.80 -23.18 19.57
N VAL A 403 -4.55 -23.62 19.69
CA VAL A 403 -4.15 -24.78 20.48
C VAL A 403 -3.40 -24.33 21.72
N ALA A 404 -3.35 -25.20 22.73
CA ALA A 404 -2.50 -24.97 23.89
C ALA A 404 -1.05 -24.85 23.43
N GLY A 405 -0.40 -23.73 23.76
CA GLY A 405 0.98 -23.44 23.34
C GLY A 405 1.11 -22.56 22.08
N LEU A 406 0.00 -22.09 21.48
CA LEU A 406 0.09 -21.08 20.43
C LEU A 406 0.68 -19.77 20.99
N THR A 407 1.79 -19.32 20.42
CA THR A 407 2.52 -18.13 20.88
C THR A 407 2.15 -16.90 20.04
N VAL A 408 2.46 -15.71 20.57
CA VAL A 408 2.36 -14.45 19.80
C VAL A 408 3.24 -14.51 18.56
N GLU A 409 4.41 -15.13 18.65
CA GLU A 409 5.33 -15.32 17.53
C GLU A 409 4.70 -16.13 16.39
N ASN A 410 3.98 -17.21 16.71
CA ASN A 410 3.26 -17.99 15.70
C ASN A 410 2.26 -17.11 14.94
N ALA A 411 1.54 -16.22 15.62
CA ALA A 411 0.61 -15.30 14.95
C ALA A 411 1.32 -14.24 14.09
N ILE A 412 2.49 -13.75 14.52
CA ILE A 412 3.31 -12.81 13.76
C ILE A 412 3.80 -13.46 12.45
N ARG A 413 4.24 -14.72 12.51
CA ARG A 413 4.67 -15.48 11.32
C ARG A 413 3.52 -15.86 10.40
N ASN A 414 2.28 -15.85 10.91
CA ASN A 414 1.07 -16.22 10.20
C ASN A 414 0.00 -15.11 10.24
N PRO A 415 0.28 -13.92 9.70
CA PRO A 415 -0.62 -12.76 9.80
C PRO A 415 -1.95 -12.95 9.08
N GLN A 416 -2.03 -13.90 8.13
CA GLN A 416 -3.26 -14.24 7.39
C GLN A 416 -4.08 -15.35 8.05
N VAL A 417 -3.71 -15.83 9.23
CA VAL A 417 -4.46 -16.85 9.97
C VAL A 417 -5.30 -16.18 11.05
N TYR A 418 -6.62 -16.34 10.99
CA TYR A 418 -7.53 -15.96 12.07
C TYR A 418 -7.63 -17.12 13.06
N TYR A 419 -7.14 -16.94 14.28
CA TYR A 419 -7.16 -17.97 15.29
C TYR A 419 -8.48 -17.95 16.06
N THR A 420 -9.33 -18.95 15.82
CA THR A 420 -10.56 -19.13 16.59
C THR A 420 -10.21 -19.66 18.00
N GLY A 421 -10.84 -19.07 19.01
CA GLY A 421 -10.42 -19.31 20.39
C GLY A 421 -10.71 -20.71 20.91
N TYR A 422 -9.71 -21.29 21.54
CA TYR A 422 -9.91 -22.37 22.51
C TYR A 422 -10.11 -21.72 23.88
N ASN A 423 -11.29 -21.89 24.49
CA ASN A 423 -11.60 -21.27 25.78
C ASN A 423 -11.37 -19.76 25.85
N THR A 424 -11.76 -19.01 24.79
CA THR A 424 -11.77 -17.54 24.76
C THR A 424 -10.48 -16.84 24.30
N PHE A 425 -9.39 -17.57 24.09
CA PHE A 425 -8.09 -16.98 23.69
C PHE A 425 -7.70 -17.37 22.27
N TRP A 426 -7.06 -16.46 21.56
CA TRP A 426 -6.39 -16.75 20.27
C TRP A 426 -4.93 -17.15 20.46
N VAL A 427 -4.38 -17.03 21.68
CA VAL A 427 -2.98 -17.32 22.05
C VAL A 427 -2.97 -18.11 23.35
N ALA A 428 -1.88 -18.83 23.67
CA ALA A 428 -1.74 -19.57 24.90
C ALA A 428 -1.85 -18.66 26.13
N LYS A 429 -2.54 -19.13 27.17
CA LYS A 429 -2.74 -18.37 28.42
C LYS A 429 -1.43 -18.02 29.14
N SER A 430 -0.38 -18.79 28.90
CA SER A 430 0.97 -18.53 29.43
C SER A 430 1.63 -17.28 28.83
N GLU A 431 1.19 -16.84 27.65
CA GLU A 431 1.65 -15.60 27.06
C GLU A 431 1.13 -14.41 27.88
N SER A 432 1.96 -13.40 28.08
CA SER A 432 1.58 -12.21 28.83
C SER A 432 0.67 -11.29 28.01
N THR A 433 -0.55 -11.75 27.75
CA THR A 433 -1.50 -11.06 26.88
C THR A 433 -1.92 -9.68 27.39
N LYS A 434 -1.78 -9.44 28.68
CA LYS A 434 -2.14 -8.15 29.32
C LYS A 434 -1.42 -6.94 28.75
N LEU A 435 -0.19 -7.15 28.26
CA LEU A 435 0.67 -6.06 27.80
C LEU A 435 0.74 -5.93 26.27
N LEU A 436 -0.06 -6.70 25.51
CA LEU A 436 0.06 -6.73 24.05
C LEU A 436 -0.24 -5.37 23.40
N TRP A 437 -1.27 -4.64 23.88
CA TRP A 437 -1.56 -3.30 23.39
C TRP A 437 -1.20 -2.18 24.37
N GLY A 438 -0.62 -2.53 25.50
CA GLY A 438 -0.21 -1.55 26.50
C GLY A 438 0.36 -2.18 27.76
N ASP A 439 1.06 -1.38 28.53
CA ASP A 439 1.76 -1.78 29.75
C ASP A 439 0.88 -1.67 31.02
N ASN A 440 -0.37 -1.28 30.87
CA ASN A 440 -1.26 -1.06 32.00
C ASN A 440 -2.59 -1.79 31.81
N ILE A 441 -3.03 -2.45 32.86
CA ILE A 441 -4.31 -3.14 32.96
C ILE A 441 -5.43 -2.28 33.55
N ASP A 442 -5.13 -1.09 34.02
CA ASP A 442 -6.13 -0.17 34.55
C ASP A 442 -6.90 0.49 33.42
N ASP A 443 -8.19 0.24 33.36
CA ASP A 443 -9.10 0.77 32.34
C ASP A 443 -9.22 2.31 32.32
N ASN A 444 -8.75 2.97 33.36
CA ASN A 444 -8.82 4.44 33.49
C ASN A 444 -7.48 5.14 33.19
N VAL A 445 -6.45 4.40 32.88
CA VAL A 445 -5.12 4.92 32.55
C VAL A 445 -4.74 4.51 31.15
N ALA A 446 -4.41 5.49 30.32
CA ALA A 446 -3.94 5.22 28.98
C ALA A 446 -2.58 4.51 29.03
N PRO A 447 -2.45 3.29 28.47
CA PRO A 447 -1.21 2.54 28.52
C PRO A 447 -0.13 3.17 27.62
N VAL A 448 1.12 2.79 27.86
CA VAL A 448 2.22 3.06 26.93
C VAL A 448 2.10 2.11 25.74
N LYS A 449 2.23 2.63 24.53
CA LYS A 449 2.19 1.85 23.30
C LYS A 449 3.27 0.77 23.27
N THR A 450 2.90 -0.45 22.89
CA THR A 450 3.83 -1.55 22.67
C THR A 450 4.12 -1.78 21.18
N VAL A 451 5.07 -2.65 20.89
CA VAL A 451 5.39 -3.13 19.52
C VAL A 451 4.20 -3.85 18.84
N TYR A 452 3.22 -4.32 19.59
CA TYR A 452 2.03 -5.01 19.06
C TYR A 452 0.84 -4.09 18.80
N ASP A 453 0.92 -2.83 19.22
CA ASP A 453 -0.16 -1.87 18.98
C ASP A 453 -0.34 -1.60 17.47
N PRO A 454 -1.55 -1.77 16.91
CA PRO A 454 -1.79 -1.66 15.48
C PRO A 454 -1.94 -0.23 14.96
N CYS A 455 -2.02 0.77 15.83
CA CYS A 455 -2.19 2.16 15.43
C CYS A 455 -0.94 2.75 14.76
N PRO A 456 -1.09 3.77 13.91
CA PRO A 456 0.02 4.51 13.32
C PRO A 456 0.98 5.10 14.36
N ALA A 457 2.18 5.52 13.92
CA ALA A 457 3.16 6.20 14.76
C ALA A 457 2.55 7.46 15.40
N GLY A 458 2.85 7.71 16.68
CA GLY A 458 2.29 8.81 17.46
C GLY A 458 0.85 8.58 17.95
N TYR A 459 0.29 7.39 17.66
CA TYR A 459 -1.04 6.99 18.09
C TYR A 459 -1.02 5.61 18.72
N LYS A 460 -1.98 5.33 19.59
CA LYS A 460 -2.18 4.04 20.27
C LYS A 460 -3.66 3.68 20.34
N VAL A 461 -3.95 2.42 20.67
CA VAL A 461 -5.35 1.97 20.88
C VAL A 461 -5.99 2.77 22.00
N ALA A 462 -7.22 3.23 21.78
CA ALA A 462 -7.96 4.07 22.73
C ALA A 462 -8.15 3.36 24.07
N PRO A 463 -7.97 4.05 25.20
CA PRO A 463 -8.29 3.51 26.51
C PRO A 463 -9.82 3.49 26.74
N GLN A 464 -10.26 2.69 27.69
CA GLN A 464 -11.68 2.48 27.94
C GLN A 464 -12.41 3.75 28.41
N ASP A 465 -11.77 4.57 29.22
CA ASP A 465 -12.36 5.78 29.78
C ASP A 465 -12.61 6.89 28.73
N LEU A 466 -12.14 6.71 27.48
CA LEU A 466 -12.42 7.60 26.36
C LEU A 466 -13.92 7.96 26.24
N LEU A 467 -14.79 6.95 26.34
CA LEU A 467 -16.22 7.14 26.10
C LEU A 467 -17.00 7.71 27.31
N ARG A 468 -16.37 7.92 28.47
CA ARG A 468 -17.01 8.59 29.62
C ARG A 468 -17.52 9.97 29.28
N ILE A 469 -16.85 10.68 28.36
CA ILE A 469 -17.21 12.05 27.96
C ILE A 469 -18.53 12.11 27.20
N THR A 470 -18.93 11.02 26.56
CA THR A 470 -20.18 10.96 25.78
C THR A 470 -21.40 10.64 26.66
N SER A 471 -21.17 10.12 27.87
CA SER A 471 -22.21 9.78 28.84
C SER A 471 -22.58 10.97 29.72
N LYS A 472 -23.85 11.25 29.90
CA LYS A 472 -24.38 12.39 30.67
C LYS A 472 -24.01 12.36 32.16
N ASN A 473 -23.84 11.17 32.72
CA ASN A 473 -23.41 10.98 34.10
C ASN A 473 -21.91 10.64 34.25
N GLY A 474 -21.17 10.60 33.15
CA GLY A 474 -19.74 10.25 33.13
C GLY A 474 -19.44 8.77 33.45
N SER A 475 -20.45 7.90 33.46
CA SER A 475 -20.33 6.49 33.80
C SER A 475 -20.08 5.63 32.56
N LEU A 476 -19.33 4.53 32.71
CA LEU A 476 -19.19 3.48 31.72
C LEU A 476 -20.33 2.45 31.75
N THR A 477 -21.14 2.44 32.80
CA THR A 477 -22.22 1.44 33.01
C THR A 477 -23.58 1.86 32.48
N THR A 478 -23.71 3.07 31.92
CA THR A 478 -24.94 3.52 31.26
C THR A 478 -25.10 2.77 29.94
N THR A 479 -26.29 2.22 29.68
CA THR A 479 -26.56 1.43 28.46
C THR A 479 -27.63 2.07 27.55
N GLN A 480 -28.57 2.83 28.13
CA GLN A 480 -29.63 3.45 27.32
C GLN A 480 -29.13 4.66 26.53
N PRO A 481 -29.46 4.80 25.24
CA PRO A 481 -29.04 5.95 24.43
C PRO A 481 -29.45 7.30 25.00
N SER A 482 -30.58 7.36 25.75
CA SER A 482 -31.02 8.57 26.46
C SER A 482 -30.05 9.06 27.55
N GLY A 483 -29.16 8.17 28.03
CA GLY A 483 -28.09 8.49 28.97
C GLY A 483 -26.85 9.09 28.33
N TYR A 484 -26.82 9.23 27.01
CA TYR A 484 -25.71 9.76 26.23
C TYR A 484 -26.04 11.10 25.57
N TYR A 485 -25.02 11.85 25.21
CA TYR A 485 -25.12 13.02 24.37
C TYR A 485 -25.13 12.58 22.89
N THR A 486 -26.31 12.19 22.39
CA THR A 486 -26.52 11.71 21.02
C THR A 486 -26.92 12.83 20.06
N TYR A 487 -26.46 12.75 18.80
CA TYR A 487 -26.93 13.59 17.71
C TYR A 487 -27.68 12.74 16.68
N GLY A 488 -28.98 13.07 16.49
CA GLY A 488 -29.86 12.33 15.57
C GLY A 488 -30.30 10.97 16.10
N GLN A 489 -30.72 10.11 15.17
CA GLN A 489 -31.19 8.75 15.41
C GLN A 489 -30.09 7.75 15.07
N PHE A 490 -30.24 6.50 15.51
CA PHE A 490 -29.37 5.41 15.09
C PHE A 490 -29.40 5.27 13.55
N ASN A 491 -28.19 5.28 12.94
CA ASN A 491 -28.00 5.10 11.50
C ASN A 491 -26.74 4.26 11.25
N SER A 492 -26.87 2.94 11.39
CA SER A 492 -25.71 2.02 11.36
C SER A 492 -24.61 2.42 12.35
N GLY A 493 -25.00 2.99 13.47
CA GLY A 493 -24.18 3.54 14.53
C GLY A 493 -24.82 4.74 15.22
N TRP A 494 -24.12 5.27 16.21
CA TRP A 494 -24.53 6.46 16.96
C TRP A 494 -23.55 7.60 16.75
N ALA A 495 -24.08 8.78 16.44
CA ALA A 495 -23.34 10.03 16.50
C ALA A 495 -23.39 10.56 17.94
N LEU A 496 -22.22 10.74 18.55
CA LEU A 496 -22.06 11.12 19.95
C LEU A 496 -21.27 12.43 20.05
N TYR A 497 -21.73 13.33 20.91
CA TYR A 497 -20.98 14.54 21.19
C TYR A 497 -19.78 14.24 22.09
N TYR A 498 -18.63 14.81 21.76
CA TYR A 498 -17.42 14.72 22.56
C TYR A 498 -17.03 16.06 23.26
N ASP A 499 -17.96 17.02 23.28
CA ASP A 499 -17.82 18.30 24.00
C ASP A 499 -18.20 18.19 25.50
N GLY A 500 -18.68 17.02 25.94
CA GLY A 500 -19.16 16.78 27.32
C GLY A 500 -20.44 17.53 27.70
N ARG A 501 -21.12 18.15 26.73
CA ARG A 501 -22.33 18.96 26.96
C ARG A 501 -23.46 18.66 25.96
N GLY A 502 -23.13 18.08 24.81
CA GLY A 502 -24.10 17.79 23.75
C GLY A 502 -24.63 19.04 23.03
N THR A 503 -23.85 20.09 22.95
CA THR A 503 -24.28 21.40 22.43
C THR A 503 -23.57 21.83 21.16
N ASP A 504 -22.32 21.39 20.96
CA ASP A 504 -21.51 21.78 19.80
C ASP A 504 -21.64 20.77 18.67
N ARG A 505 -22.42 21.10 17.66
CA ARG A 505 -22.67 20.24 16.47
C ARG A 505 -21.43 20.01 15.60
N THR A 506 -20.34 20.71 15.82
CA THR A 506 -19.05 20.46 15.15
C THR A 506 -18.21 19.41 15.86
N LYS A 507 -18.59 19.05 17.09
CA LYS A 507 -17.88 18.09 17.95
C LYS A 507 -18.63 16.77 18.07
N ILE A 508 -18.75 16.07 16.94
CA ILE A 508 -19.47 14.80 16.85
C ILE A 508 -18.48 13.69 16.48
N PHE A 509 -18.50 12.64 17.28
CA PHE A 509 -17.80 11.40 17.08
C PHE A 509 -18.80 10.31 16.68
N TYR A 510 -18.42 9.43 15.77
CA TYR A 510 -19.29 8.37 15.32
C TYR A 510 -18.83 7.01 15.84
N LEU A 511 -19.70 6.34 16.60
CA LEU A 511 -19.56 4.95 17.03
C LEU A 511 -20.31 4.06 16.04
N GLN A 512 -19.57 3.42 15.12
CA GLN A 512 -20.12 2.67 14.02
C GLN A 512 -20.68 1.32 14.46
N ALA A 513 -21.80 0.90 13.85
CA ALA A 513 -22.28 -0.46 13.90
C ALA A 513 -21.60 -1.31 12.81
N GLY A 514 -20.28 -1.43 12.88
CA GLY A 514 -19.45 -2.11 11.89
C GLY A 514 -19.49 -3.64 11.99
N GLY A 515 -20.34 -4.22 12.85
CA GLY A 515 -20.37 -5.67 13.08
C GLY A 515 -19.20 -6.18 13.91
N SER A 516 -18.99 -7.47 13.83
CA SER A 516 -17.90 -8.18 14.51
C SER A 516 -17.53 -9.48 13.79
N ARG A 517 -16.35 -10.00 14.10
CA ARG A 517 -15.95 -11.38 13.75
C ARG A 517 -15.98 -12.24 15.00
N ALA A 518 -16.75 -13.33 14.94
CA ALA A 518 -16.96 -14.22 16.09
C ALA A 518 -15.66 -14.96 16.46
N GLY A 519 -15.29 -14.92 17.73
CA GLY A 519 -14.06 -15.55 18.23
C GLY A 519 -14.03 -17.07 18.13
N LEU A 520 -15.17 -17.75 18.16
CA LEU A 520 -15.26 -19.21 18.11
C LEU A 520 -15.37 -19.76 16.67
N THR A 521 -16.02 -19.04 15.78
CA THR A 521 -16.34 -19.50 14.42
C THR A 521 -15.59 -18.75 13.34
N GLY A 522 -14.98 -17.59 13.66
CA GLY A 522 -14.36 -16.70 12.69
C GLY A 522 -15.35 -16.05 11.71
N GLY A 523 -16.65 -16.34 11.82
CA GLY A 523 -17.69 -15.77 10.97
C GLY A 523 -17.94 -14.29 11.28
N ILE A 524 -18.24 -13.50 10.26
CA ILE A 524 -18.68 -12.10 10.41
C ILE A 524 -20.20 -12.08 10.67
N SER A 525 -20.63 -11.13 11.48
CA SER A 525 -22.05 -10.92 11.76
C SER A 525 -22.39 -9.46 12.03
N MET A 526 -23.65 -9.14 11.73
CA MET A 526 -24.35 -7.95 12.23
C MET A 526 -23.77 -6.58 11.86
N GLY A 527 -23.04 -6.46 10.75
CA GLY A 527 -22.74 -5.14 10.19
C GLY A 527 -24.03 -4.35 9.97
N THR A 528 -24.01 -3.03 10.16
CA THR A 528 -25.15 -2.11 10.16
C THR A 528 -26.11 -2.23 11.36
N ILE A 529 -26.09 -3.33 12.10
CA ILE A 529 -27.02 -3.61 13.21
C ILE A 529 -26.34 -3.40 14.56
N THR A 530 -25.16 -3.99 14.73
CA THR A 530 -24.34 -3.83 15.94
C THR A 530 -22.92 -3.42 15.58
N GLY A 531 -22.21 -2.85 16.54
CA GLY A 531 -20.79 -2.57 16.42
C GLY A 531 -20.08 -2.84 17.73
N ALA A 532 -18.81 -3.20 17.62
CA ALA A 532 -17.92 -3.34 18.74
C ALA A 532 -16.54 -2.75 18.40
N MET A 533 -15.96 -2.08 19.35
CA MET A 533 -14.65 -1.44 19.27
C MET A 533 -13.83 -1.88 20.47
N TRP A 534 -12.65 -2.43 20.22
CA TRP A 534 -11.70 -2.72 21.28
C TRP A 534 -11.19 -1.44 21.95
N THR A 535 -10.94 -1.56 23.24
CA THR A 535 -10.11 -0.64 24.00
C THR A 535 -8.81 -1.33 24.42
N SER A 536 -7.83 -0.56 24.86
CA SER A 536 -6.52 -1.11 25.27
C SER A 536 -6.58 -1.91 26.59
N GLY A 537 -7.66 -1.78 27.38
CA GLY A 537 -7.80 -2.44 28.67
C GLY A 537 -7.98 -3.96 28.56
N CYS A 538 -7.28 -4.69 29.42
CA CYS A 538 -7.42 -6.13 29.59
C CYS A 538 -7.40 -6.48 31.09
N ASN A 539 -8.39 -7.21 31.54
CA ASN A 539 -8.48 -7.57 32.96
C ASN A 539 -7.62 -8.78 33.33
N SER A 540 -7.53 -9.04 34.64
CA SER A 540 -6.73 -10.16 35.18
C SER A 540 -7.24 -11.56 34.78
N ASN A 541 -8.45 -11.65 34.23
CA ASN A 541 -9.05 -12.90 33.76
C ASN A 541 -8.88 -13.12 32.27
N PHE A 542 -8.01 -12.32 31.62
CA PHE A 542 -7.73 -12.38 30.18
C PHE A 542 -8.97 -12.11 29.29
N SER A 543 -9.81 -11.23 29.74
CA SER A 543 -10.89 -10.67 28.94
C SER A 543 -10.61 -9.20 28.72
N ALA A 544 -10.83 -8.73 27.49
CA ALA A 544 -10.55 -7.36 27.13
C ALA A 544 -11.81 -6.50 27.15
N SER A 545 -11.61 -5.24 27.43
CA SER A 545 -12.68 -4.26 27.40
C SER A 545 -12.98 -3.82 25.97
N SER A 546 -14.28 -3.70 25.66
CA SER A 546 -14.75 -3.15 24.40
C SER A 546 -15.86 -2.12 24.66
N ALA A 547 -16.09 -1.27 23.69
CA ALA A 547 -17.27 -0.45 23.56
C ALA A 547 -18.11 -0.91 22.38
N GLY A 548 -19.42 -0.79 22.45
CA GLY A 548 -20.29 -1.24 21.37
C GLY A 548 -21.59 -0.48 21.28
N CYS A 549 -22.36 -0.76 20.25
CA CYS A 549 -23.69 -0.19 20.08
C CYS A 549 -24.62 -1.07 19.23
N ASN A 550 -25.90 -0.87 19.45
CA ASN A 550 -26.98 -1.25 18.56
C ASN A 550 -28.06 -0.16 18.57
N SER A 551 -29.20 -0.40 17.94
CA SER A 551 -30.27 0.61 17.85
C SER A 551 -30.91 0.98 19.19
N VAL A 552 -30.75 0.16 20.22
CA VAL A 552 -31.40 0.34 21.54
C VAL A 552 -30.41 0.52 22.68
N GLU A 553 -29.13 0.28 22.44
CA GLU A 553 -28.09 0.33 23.48
C GLU A 553 -26.80 0.97 22.97
N ILE A 554 -26.09 1.63 23.88
CA ILE A 554 -24.72 2.07 23.74
C ILE A 554 -23.97 1.50 24.94
N LEU A 555 -22.97 0.67 24.68
CA LEU A 555 -22.17 0.00 25.70
C LEU A 555 -20.79 0.65 25.74
N ASN A 556 -20.51 1.44 26.76
CA ASN A 556 -19.17 2.01 26.95
C ASN A 556 -18.18 1.00 27.55
N GLN A 557 -18.70 -0.07 28.11
CA GLN A 557 -17.92 -1.16 28.68
C GLN A 557 -18.64 -2.49 28.47
N SER A 558 -18.01 -3.37 27.72
CA SER A 558 -18.32 -4.80 27.66
C SER A 558 -17.02 -5.56 27.87
N ILE A 559 -17.12 -6.75 28.42
CA ILE A 559 -15.96 -7.62 28.63
C ILE A 559 -16.07 -8.78 27.67
N GLU A 560 -15.11 -8.88 26.78
CA GLU A 560 -15.17 -9.78 25.63
C GLU A 560 -13.95 -10.71 25.55
N ASN A 561 -14.13 -11.81 24.84
CA ASN A 561 -13.08 -12.78 24.60
C ASN A 561 -12.04 -12.23 23.61
N LEU A 562 -10.75 -12.40 23.88
CA LEU A 562 -9.64 -11.89 23.07
C LEU A 562 -9.65 -12.38 21.62
N SER A 563 -10.28 -13.53 21.36
CA SER A 563 -10.41 -14.10 20.01
C SER A 563 -11.44 -13.42 19.11
N HIS A 564 -12.32 -12.57 19.67
CA HIS A 564 -13.22 -11.77 18.84
C HIS A 564 -12.44 -10.77 17.96
N GLY A 565 -12.96 -10.51 16.77
CA GLY A 565 -12.46 -9.47 15.89
C GLY A 565 -13.36 -8.23 15.94
N PHE A 566 -12.85 -7.12 16.49
CA PHE A 566 -13.57 -5.85 16.58
C PHE A 566 -12.77 -4.72 15.95
N ASN A 567 -13.43 -3.62 15.69
CA ASN A 567 -12.80 -2.41 15.23
C ASN A 567 -11.86 -1.80 16.29
N ILE A 568 -11.01 -0.88 15.87
CA ILE A 568 -10.11 -0.11 16.73
C ILE A 568 -10.26 1.38 16.43
N ARG A 569 -10.19 2.20 17.47
CA ARG A 569 -10.02 3.64 17.36
C ARG A 569 -8.68 4.04 17.96
N CYS A 570 -7.94 4.88 17.24
CA CYS A 570 -6.64 5.35 17.68
C CYS A 570 -6.73 6.73 18.36
N VAL A 571 -5.98 6.89 19.43
CA VAL A 571 -5.78 8.18 20.12
C VAL A 571 -4.31 8.55 20.07
N LYS A 572 -4.01 9.84 20.11
CA LYS A 572 -2.63 10.36 20.16
C LYS A 572 -1.92 9.88 21.44
N GLU A 573 -0.63 9.55 21.31
CA GLU A 573 0.22 9.15 22.44
C GLU A 573 0.43 10.28 23.44
#